data_e8b74ad943e9caaba01f9476261b4a23
#
_entry.id   e8b74ad943e9caaba01f9476261b4a23
#
_cell.length_a   1.000
_cell.length_b   1.000
_cell.length_c   1.000
_cell.angle_alpha   90.00
_cell.angle_beta   90.00
_cell.angle_gamma   90.00
#
_symmetry.space_group_name_H-M   'P 1'
#
loop_
_entity.id
_entity.type
_entity.pdbx_description
1 polymer ?
#
loop_
_entity_poly.entity_id
_entity_poly.type
_entity_poly.pdbx_seq_one_letter_code
_entity_poly.pdbx_strand_id
1 'polypeptide(L)'
;MPSRISPKRHLTILHSNDLHGDFLPQEKNGVTTGGINYLAGYVKKVRSEEENVLYVNAGDMFRGSVIDAEYRGLSTIDLMNSLSPDVSTIGNHEVDYGLAHLLFLEKCARFPIINANLLVTLNNARLFQPYLQKEVGGLKILFIGILTEEVLAMTKSEKVIGTFIDIEAAAKEIGIICDNYRTRHTDMVVLLTHIGIEADRQLAQLLDPDWGVDLIIGGHSHTLMEEPEIVNGVPIVQVGTGSGHIGRFDIEYDAIRNKILDWKWECVAITPETAESDPVMEHLLDRYQGEMNEKFHCIITTFARELTHPSRTQETELGNLYSDLLQVDSSFDIMMMGSGAIRKQALGPIVEYQDMVENTPFDDHLWMLKVTGKQFRQMIQFMLRDEAWEGHTEFYQFSKGVRIKYRKSTHTIEEFKFNGEDITDDQELLIALQTYHYDNFTEFFSVPIEEVKANMEPRVVATSVNNIIEEYFMMHQGLDAHVEGRLEILE
;
A
#
# COMPACT_ATOMS: atom_id res chain seq x y z
N MET A 1 -6.46 11.92 61.97
CA MET A 1 -7.06 12.45 60.73
C MET A 1 -7.32 11.24 59.84
N PRO A 2 -8.52 11.00 59.33
CA PRO A 2 -8.74 9.90 58.43
C PRO A 2 -7.90 10.18 57.17
N SER A 3 -7.07 9.23 56.73
CA SER A 3 -6.36 9.27 55.47
C SER A 3 -7.40 9.42 54.37
N ARG A 4 -7.43 10.58 53.70
CA ARG A 4 -8.19 10.74 52.46
C ARG A 4 -7.64 9.72 51.49
N ILE A 5 -8.37 8.63 51.24
CA ILE A 5 -8.10 7.70 50.17
C ILE A 5 -8.14 8.55 48.90
N SER A 6 -6.99 8.65 48.22
CA SER A 6 -6.89 9.29 46.94
C SER A 6 -7.88 8.57 45.99
N PRO A 7 -8.71 9.27 45.22
CA PRO A 7 -9.61 8.60 44.32
C PRO A 7 -8.77 7.95 43.22
N LYS A 8 -8.45 6.68 43.41
CA LYS A 8 -7.91 5.84 42.35
C LYS A 8 -8.92 5.76 41.20
N ARG A 9 -8.47 5.92 39.99
CA ARG A 9 -9.26 5.75 38.79
C ARG A 9 -8.67 4.63 37.98
N HIS A 10 -9.49 3.95 37.21
CA HIS A 10 -9.11 2.90 36.31
C HIS A 10 -9.40 3.35 34.87
N LEU A 11 -8.47 3.05 33.99
CA LEU A 11 -8.54 3.30 32.53
C LEU A 11 -8.02 2.07 31.80
N THR A 12 -8.76 1.60 30.81
CA THR A 12 -8.29 0.57 29.90
C THR A 12 -8.01 1.20 28.53
N ILE A 13 -6.79 1.01 28.01
CA ILE A 13 -6.43 1.37 26.63
C ILE A 13 -6.22 0.08 25.85
N LEU A 14 -7.09 -0.14 24.87
CA LEU A 14 -6.90 -1.15 23.83
C LEU A 14 -6.17 -0.53 22.65
N HIS A 15 -5.24 -1.27 22.02
CA HIS A 15 -4.54 -0.75 20.86
C HIS A 15 -4.27 -1.81 19.81
N SER A 16 -4.27 -1.37 18.55
CA SER A 16 -3.81 -2.13 17.38
C SER A 16 -2.86 -1.28 16.55
N ASN A 17 -2.11 -1.93 15.69
CA ASN A 17 -1.22 -1.33 14.69
C ASN A 17 -1.13 -2.26 13.49
N ASP A 18 -0.72 -1.72 12.32
CA ASP A 18 -0.39 -2.49 11.12
C ASP A 18 -1.47 -3.51 10.73
N LEU A 19 -2.75 -3.08 10.70
CA LEU A 19 -3.87 -3.95 10.36
C LEU A 19 -3.80 -4.42 8.91
N HIS A 20 -3.24 -3.60 8.00
CA HIS A 20 -2.98 -3.94 6.59
C HIS A 20 -4.16 -4.56 5.85
N GLY A 21 -5.39 -4.16 6.17
CA GLY A 21 -6.56 -4.76 5.55
C GLY A 21 -6.74 -6.26 5.83
N ASP A 22 -6.06 -6.83 6.83
CA ASP A 22 -6.20 -8.23 7.24
C ASP A 22 -7.52 -8.41 8.03
N PHE A 23 -8.61 -8.47 7.26
CA PHE A 23 -9.95 -8.45 7.82
C PHE A 23 -10.51 -9.84 8.10
N LEU A 24 -10.00 -10.86 7.41
CA LEU A 24 -10.55 -12.20 7.47
C LEU A 24 -9.85 -13.07 8.52
N PRO A 25 -10.58 -13.89 9.26
CA PRO A 25 -9.97 -14.85 10.14
C PRO A 25 -9.13 -15.87 9.34
N GLN A 26 -7.97 -16.22 9.87
CA GLN A 26 -7.05 -17.18 9.27
C GLN A 26 -7.10 -18.50 10.04
N GLU A 27 -7.20 -19.60 9.32
CA GLU A 27 -7.12 -20.94 9.91
C GLU A 27 -5.69 -21.48 9.75
N LYS A 28 -5.00 -21.71 10.88
CA LYS A 28 -3.68 -22.33 10.93
C LYS A 28 -3.71 -23.52 11.89
N ASN A 29 -3.38 -24.71 11.37
CA ASN A 29 -3.34 -25.95 12.17
C ASN A 29 -4.64 -26.26 12.93
N GLY A 30 -5.79 -25.93 12.37
CA GLY A 30 -7.10 -26.13 13.00
C GLY A 30 -7.45 -25.11 14.09
N VAL A 31 -6.69 -24.03 14.21
CA VAL A 31 -6.97 -22.90 15.10
C VAL A 31 -7.30 -21.68 14.25
N THR A 32 -8.48 -21.11 14.48
CA THR A 32 -8.88 -19.85 13.86
C THR A 32 -8.28 -18.68 14.65
N THR A 33 -7.57 -17.79 13.97
CA THR A 33 -6.94 -16.60 14.57
C THR A 33 -7.23 -15.36 13.74
N GLY A 34 -7.31 -14.22 14.40
CA GLY A 34 -7.60 -12.94 13.75
C GLY A 34 -9.04 -12.83 13.27
N GLY A 35 -9.24 -11.93 12.33
CA GLY A 35 -10.53 -11.51 11.84
C GLY A 35 -11.01 -10.23 12.54
N ILE A 36 -11.28 -9.19 11.73
CA ILE A 36 -11.73 -7.89 12.27
C ILE A 36 -13.08 -8.00 12.98
N ASN A 37 -13.89 -9.00 12.65
CA ASN A 37 -15.16 -9.31 13.33
C ASN A 37 -14.93 -9.79 14.77
N TYR A 38 -13.93 -10.62 15.03
CA TYR A 38 -13.56 -11.06 16.38
C TYR A 38 -12.83 -9.93 17.14
N LEU A 39 -11.99 -9.16 16.45
CA LEU A 39 -11.35 -7.97 17.03
C LEU A 39 -12.41 -6.96 17.49
N ALA A 40 -13.42 -6.68 16.66
CA ALA A 40 -14.54 -5.82 17.02
C ALA A 40 -15.36 -6.40 18.20
N GLY A 41 -15.59 -7.70 18.20
CA GLY A 41 -16.23 -8.41 19.31
C GLY A 41 -15.46 -8.24 20.61
N TYR A 42 -14.13 -8.35 20.59
CA TYR A 42 -13.30 -8.14 21.78
C TYR A 42 -13.37 -6.69 22.27
N VAL A 43 -13.22 -5.70 21.40
CA VAL A 43 -13.34 -4.28 21.77
C VAL A 43 -14.70 -3.99 22.38
N LYS A 44 -15.78 -4.51 21.79
CA LYS A 44 -17.14 -4.36 22.29
C LYS A 44 -17.36 -5.05 23.64
N LYS A 45 -16.81 -6.25 23.82
CA LYS A 45 -16.83 -6.98 25.09
C LYS A 45 -16.19 -6.15 26.19
N VAL A 46 -14.96 -5.68 26.01
CA VAL A 46 -14.24 -4.88 27.02
C VAL A 46 -15.00 -3.58 27.32
N ARG A 47 -15.50 -2.87 26.30
CA ARG A 47 -16.33 -1.67 26.48
C ARG A 47 -17.64 -1.93 27.23
N SER A 48 -18.17 -3.15 27.22
CA SER A 48 -19.37 -3.53 27.95
C SER A 48 -19.09 -3.94 29.41
N GLU A 49 -17.89 -4.44 29.68
CA GLU A 49 -17.46 -4.93 30.98
C GLU A 49 -16.80 -3.85 31.84
N GLU A 50 -16.26 -2.79 31.20
CA GLU A 50 -15.49 -1.74 31.88
C GLU A 50 -16.00 -0.33 31.53
N GLU A 51 -15.87 0.61 32.46
CA GLU A 51 -16.47 1.95 32.34
C GLU A 51 -15.62 2.92 31.49
N ASN A 52 -14.27 2.84 31.59
CA ASN A 52 -13.36 3.81 30.98
C ASN A 52 -12.43 3.08 30.00
N VAL A 53 -12.90 2.89 28.79
CA VAL A 53 -12.18 2.16 27.75
C VAL A 53 -11.93 3.06 26.56
N LEU A 54 -10.69 3.12 26.12
CA LEU A 54 -10.29 3.71 24.83
C LEU A 54 -9.75 2.62 23.92
N TYR A 55 -10.06 2.70 22.64
CA TYR A 55 -9.42 1.91 21.60
C TYR A 55 -8.70 2.83 20.63
N VAL A 56 -7.41 2.59 20.40
CA VAL A 56 -6.55 3.41 19.57
C VAL A 56 -5.84 2.58 18.51
N ASN A 57 -5.48 3.20 17.38
CA ASN A 57 -4.75 2.54 16.32
C ASN A 57 -3.48 3.33 15.95
N ALA A 58 -2.35 2.64 15.81
CA ALA A 58 -1.04 3.23 15.53
C ALA A 58 -0.65 3.16 14.04
N GLY A 59 -1.62 3.33 13.13
CA GLY A 59 -1.37 3.45 11.69
C GLY A 59 -1.31 2.13 10.92
N ASP A 60 -1.08 2.24 9.60
CA ASP A 60 -1.10 1.16 8.62
C ASP A 60 -2.39 0.33 8.67
N MET A 61 -3.50 1.02 8.50
CA MET A 61 -4.82 0.39 8.37
C MET A 61 -5.01 -0.25 7.00
N PHE A 62 -4.40 0.37 5.96
CA PHE A 62 -4.58 0.02 4.56
C PHE A 62 -3.57 -1.00 4.08
N ARG A 63 -3.88 -1.58 2.91
CA ARG A 63 -3.04 -2.39 2.05
C ARG A 63 -2.61 -3.76 2.62
N GLY A 64 -3.09 -4.80 1.96
CA GLY A 64 -2.78 -6.20 2.26
C GLY A 64 -3.90 -7.15 1.89
N SER A 65 -5.13 -6.65 1.68
CA SER A 65 -6.24 -7.47 1.19
C SER A 65 -6.78 -6.98 -0.14
N VAL A 66 -7.39 -7.91 -0.87
CA VAL A 66 -8.08 -7.62 -2.14
C VAL A 66 -9.25 -6.67 -1.91
N ILE A 67 -9.96 -6.81 -0.76
CA ILE A 67 -11.07 -5.92 -0.38
C ILE A 67 -10.57 -4.48 -0.22
N ASP A 68 -9.44 -4.27 0.44
CA ASP A 68 -8.87 -2.93 0.59
C ASP A 68 -8.44 -2.33 -0.75
N ALA A 69 -7.73 -3.13 -1.56
CA ALA A 69 -7.21 -2.70 -2.86
C ALA A 69 -8.33 -2.33 -3.84
N GLU A 70 -9.40 -3.14 -3.93
CA GLU A 70 -10.52 -2.92 -4.82
C GLU A 70 -11.25 -1.59 -4.54
N TYR A 71 -11.49 -1.30 -3.26
CA TYR A 71 -12.17 -0.07 -2.84
C TYR A 71 -11.19 1.07 -2.48
N ARG A 72 -9.89 0.90 -2.73
CA ARG A 72 -8.85 1.90 -2.47
C ARG A 72 -8.94 2.49 -1.06
N GLY A 73 -9.08 1.62 -0.04
CA GLY A 73 -9.16 2.01 1.36
C GLY A 73 -10.53 2.45 1.86
N LEU A 74 -11.55 2.65 1.00
CA LEU A 74 -12.90 3.00 1.46
C LEU A 74 -13.52 1.90 2.31
N SER A 75 -13.37 0.63 1.91
CA SER A 75 -13.80 -0.53 2.68
C SER A 75 -13.14 -0.57 4.05
N THR A 76 -11.84 -0.31 4.11
CA THR A 76 -11.08 -0.24 5.35
C THR A 76 -11.61 0.85 6.27
N ILE A 77 -11.85 2.06 5.75
CA ILE A 77 -12.44 3.15 6.55
C ILE A 77 -13.85 2.79 7.05
N ASP A 78 -14.67 2.10 6.24
CA ASP A 78 -16.02 1.69 6.66
C ASP A 78 -15.96 0.64 7.78
N LEU A 79 -15.05 -0.35 7.68
CA LEU A 79 -14.78 -1.32 8.74
C LEU A 79 -14.23 -0.64 10.01
N MET A 80 -13.28 0.27 9.86
CA MET A 80 -12.72 1.03 10.98
C MET A 80 -13.78 1.95 11.63
N ASN A 81 -14.69 2.54 10.85
CA ASN A 81 -15.83 3.29 11.39
C ASN A 81 -16.74 2.41 12.26
N SER A 82 -16.93 1.13 11.90
CA SER A 82 -17.68 0.16 12.70
C SER A 82 -16.90 -0.27 13.94
N LEU A 83 -15.59 -0.48 13.84
CA LEU A 83 -14.70 -0.78 14.96
C LEU A 83 -14.58 0.40 15.94
N SER A 84 -14.72 1.63 15.41
CA SER A 84 -14.82 2.88 16.16
C SER A 84 -13.64 3.15 17.09
N PRO A 85 -12.41 3.34 16.53
CA PRO A 85 -11.29 3.79 17.36
C PRO A 85 -11.55 5.21 17.91
N ASP A 86 -11.06 5.43 19.11
CA ASP A 86 -11.15 6.73 19.77
C ASP A 86 -10.19 7.75 19.19
N VAL A 87 -9.07 7.27 18.65
CA VAL A 87 -8.08 8.02 17.87
C VAL A 87 -7.21 7.06 17.07
N SER A 88 -6.78 7.48 15.88
CA SER A 88 -5.80 6.79 15.06
C SER A 88 -4.69 7.76 14.63
N THR A 89 -3.48 7.25 14.42
CA THR A 89 -2.48 7.94 13.60
C THR A 89 -2.48 7.37 12.18
N ILE A 90 -1.65 7.91 11.30
CA ILE A 90 -1.38 7.39 9.97
C ILE A 90 -0.06 6.61 9.97
N GLY A 91 0.04 5.59 9.12
CA GLY A 91 1.28 4.90 8.78
C GLY A 91 1.73 5.23 7.34
N ASN A 92 2.72 4.51 6.85
CA ASN A 92 3.26 4.77 5.50
C ASN A 92 2.34 4.26 4.38
N HIS A 93 1.54 3.23 4.62
CA HIS A 93 0.62 2.70 3.63
C HIS A 93 -0.66 3.53 3.45
N GLU A 94 -0.95 4.47 4.34
CA GLU A 94 -2.05 5.41 4.15
C GLU A 94 -1.89 6.31 2.93
N VAL A 95 -0.65 6.52 2.43
CA VAL A 95 -0.39 7.33 1.23
C VAL A 95 -0.31 6.52 -0.08
N ASP A 96 -0.43 5.21 -0.03
CA ASP A 96 -0.27 4.34 -1.21
C ASP A 96 -1.27 4.61 -2.34
N TYR A 97 -2.47 5.08 -1.99
CA TYR A 97 -3.48 5.52 -2.95
C TYR A 97 -3.37 7.00 -3.34
N GLY A 98 -2.28 7.66 -2.95
CA GLY A 98 -2.02 9.08 -3.17
C GLY A 98 -2.56 9.98 -2.07
N LEU A 99 -1.86 11.09 -1.86
CA LEU A 99 -2.15 12.00 -0.74
C LEU A 99 -3.52 12.68 -0.84
N ALA A 100 -3.95 13.04 -2.06
CA ALA A 100 -5.29 13.61 -2.27
C ALA A 100 -6.38 12.60 -1.88
N HIS A 101 -6.15 11.32 -2.17
CA HIS A 101 -7.07 10.25 -1.79
C HIS A 101 -7.06 10.00 -0.27
N LEU A 102 -5.90 10.05 0.37
CA LEU A 102 -5.82 9.98 1.84
C LEU A 102 -6.63 11.08 2.52
N LEU A 103 -6.57 12.32 2.02
CA LEU A 103 -7.39 13.43 2.55
C LEU A 103 -8.89 13.20 2.35
N PHE A 104 -9.26 12.54 1.25
CA PHE A 104 -10.65 12.12 1.04
C PHE A 104 -11.06 11.03 2.03
N LEU A 105 -10.23 9.99 2.24
CA LEU A 105 -10.47 8.93 3.22
C LEU A 105 -10.57 9.46 4.65
N GLU A 106 -9.73 10.44 5.01
CA GLU A 106 -9.79 11.12 6.31
C GLU A 106 -11.16 11.79 6.52
N LYS A 107 -11.78 12.37 5.49
CA LYS A 107 -13.13 12.93 5.58
C LYS A 107 -14.23 11.87 5.67
N CYS A 108 -13.98 10.65 5.19
CA CYS A 108 -14.90 9.51 5.33
C CYS A 108 -14.81 8.86 6.70
N ALA A 109 -13.67 9.01 7.40
CA ALA A 109 -13.46 8.50 8.76
C ALA A 109 -14.36 9.23 9.77
N ARG A 110 -15.02 8.45 10.65
CA ARG A 110 -15.84 8.97 11.77
C ARG A 110 -15.08 9.04 13.07
N PHE A 111 -13.80 8.80 13.04
CA PHE A 111 -12.87 8.86 14.15
C PHE A 111 -11.74 9.85 13.84
N PRO A 112 -11.12 10.45 14.85
CA PRO A 112 -10.02 11.39 14.66
C PRO A 112 -8.77 10.66 14.13
N ILE A 113 -8.16 11.23 13.10
CA ILE A 113 -6.85 10.84 12.59
C ILE A 113 -5.88 11.98 12.88
N ILE A 114 -4.77 11.69 13.57
CA ILE A 114 -3.80 12.70 14.00
C ILE A 114 -2.41 12.41 13.44
N ASN A 115 -1.67 13.48 13.13
CA ASN A 115 -0.25 13.39 12.80
C ASN A 115 0.43 14.75 12.98
N ALA A 116 1.55 14.77 13.71
CA ALA A 116 2.25 16.02 14.06
C ALA A 116 3.40 16.36 13.10
N ASN A 117 3.95 15.41 12.35
CA ASN A 117 5.16 15.59 11.59
C ASN A 117 5.01 15.51 10.06
N LEU A 118 3.78 15.45 9.53
CA LEU A 118 3.51 15.57 8.11
C LEU A 118 3.09 17.01 7.77
N LEU A 119 3.94 17.71 7.01
CA LEU A 119 3.78 19.14 6.70
C LEU A 119 3.63 19.39 5.21
N VAL A 120 2.86 20.40 4.83
CA VAL A 120 2.79 20.92 3.46
C VAL A 120 4.06 21.70 3.15
N THR A 121 4.81 21.31 2.12
CA THR A 121 6.11 21.89 1.75
C THR A 121 6.02 23.41 1.48
N LEU A 122 4.91 23.88 0.91
CA LEU A 122 4.78 25.28 0.47
C LEU A 122 4.74 26.27 1.63
N ASN A 123 4.15 25.91 2.76
CA ASN A 123 3.85 26.84 3.87
C ASN A 123 4.10 26.25 5.26
N ASN A 124 4.67 25.06 5.35
CA ASN A 124 4.87 24.29 6.59
C ASN A 124 3.58 24.10 7.44
N ALA A 125 2.42 24.17 6.80
CA ALA A 125 1.17 23.86 7.48
C ALA A 125 1.08 22.34 7.70
N ARG A 126 0.57 21.91 8.86
CA ARG A 126 0.29 20.51 9.12
C ARG A 126 -0.86 20.02 8.26
N LEU A 127 -0.71 18.82 7.73
CA LEU A 127 -1.73 18.20 6.90
C LEU A 127 -2.87 17.65 7.75
N PHE A 128 -2.55 17.18 8.96
CA PHE A 128 -3.48 16.63 9.93
C PHE A 128 -3.47 17.43 11.23
N GLN A 129 -4.47 17.19 12.07
CA GLN A 129 -4.44 17.66 13.45
C GLN A 129 -3.27 16.95 14.18
N PRO A 130 -2.33 17.69 14.81
CA PRO A 130 -1.12 17.09 15.36
C PRO A 130 -1.35 16.25 16.61
N TYR A 131 -2.39 16.52 17.34
CA TYR A 131 -2.74 15.90 18.62
C TYR A 131 -4.26 15.92 18.84
N LEU A 132 -4.70 15.08 19.77
CA LEU A 132 -6.06 15.08 20.26
C LEU A 132 -6.03 15.01 21.81
N GLN A 133 -6.79 15.86 22.48
CA GLN A 133 -7.05 15.71 23.90
C GLN A 133 -8.43 15.08 24.12
N LYS A 134 -8.46 13.96 24.83
CA LYS A 134 -9.69 13.23 25.14
C LYS A 134 -9.90 13.17 26.67
N GLU A 135 -11.15 13.27 27.10
CA GLU A 135 -11.51 13.11 28.49
C GLU A 135 -12.31 11.82 28.66
N VAL A 136 -11.82 10.91 29.53
CA VAL A 136 -12.47 9.65 29.86
C VAL A 136 -12.33 9.38 31.36
N GLY A 137 -13.41 9.01 32.04
CA GLY A 137 -13.42 8.83 33.47
C GLY A 137 -12.95 10.06 34.29
N GLY A 138 -13.01 11.26 33.67
CA GLY A 138 -12.47 12.51 34.21
C GLY A 138 -10.95 12.64 34.12
N LEU A 139 -10.27 11.77 33.36
CA LEU A 139 -8.86 11.89 32.97
C LEU A 139 -8.76 12.58 31.63
N LYS A 140 -7.85 13.54 31.53
CA LYS A 140 -7.52 14.22 30.27
C LYS A 140 -6.25 13.63 29.67
N ILE A 141 -6.41 12.91 28.57
CA ILE A 141 -5.34 12.22 27.90
C ILE A 141 -5.01 12.96 26.62
N LEU A 142 -3.75 13.30 26.42
CA LEU A 142 -3.22 13.92 25.22
C LEU A 142 -2.60 12.84 24.33
N PHE A 143 -3.14 12.66 23.14
CA PHE A 143 -2.59 11.79 22.10
C PHE A 143 -1.83 12.63 21.08
N ILE A 144 -0.63 12.19 20.67
CA ILE A 144 0.21 12.85 19.65
C ILE A 144 0.59 11.79 18.62
N GLY A 145 0.36 12.05 17.32
CA GLY A 145 0.67 11.12 16.22
C GLY A 145 2.01 11.42 15.57
N ILE A 146 2.85 10.42 15.33
CA ILE A 146 4.16 10.53 14.67
C ILE A 146 4.30 9.45 13.59
N LEU A 147 4.77 9.85 12.41
CA LEU A 147 4.95 9.01 11.23
C LEU A 147 6.42 8.91 10.82
N THR A 148 6.81 7.79 10.21
CA THR A 148 8.14 7.57 9.66
C THR A 148 8.45 8.49 8.46
N GLU A 149 9.72 8.87 8.32
CA GLU A 149 10.21 9.62 7.16
C GLU A 149 10.34 8.75 5.87
N GLU A 150 10.27 7.43 5.98
CA GLU A 150 10.32 6.51 4.83
C GLU A 150 9.19 6.73 3.82
N VAL A 151 8.07 7.29 4.25
CA VAL A 151 6.96 7.71 3.37
C VAL A 151 7.41 8.64 2.25
N LEU A 152 8.49 9.42 2.45
CA LEU A 152 9.05 10.27 1.39
C LEU A 152 9.57 9.47 0.18
N ALA A 153 10.00 8.24 0.40
CA ALA A 153 10.46 7.38 -0.69
C ALA A 153 9.31 6.94 -1.61
N MET A 154 8.12 6.78 -1.06
CA MET A 154 6.92 6.33 -1.78
C MET A 154 6.20 7.49 -2.51
N THR A 155 6.31 8.71 -2.01
CA THR A 155 5.67 9.91 -2.58
C THR A 155 6.55 10.70 -3.55
N LYS A 156 7.66 10.15 -4.04
CA LYS A 156 8.62 10.83 -4.94
C LYS A 156 8.02 11.48 -6.18
N SER A 157 6.87 11.05 -6.65
CA SER A 157 6.15 11.67 -7.77
C SER A 157 5.34 12.91 -7.37
N GLU A 158 4.99 13.08 -6.09
CA GLU A 158 4.19 14.19 -5.59
C GLU A 158 5.04 15.24 -4.84
N LYS A 159 6.06 15.78 -5.48
CA LYS A 159 7.01 16.77 -4.90
C LYS A 159 6.37 18.02 -4.26
N VAL A 160 5.07 18.14 -4.27
CA VAL A 160 4.37 19.38 -3.91
C VAL A 160 3.88 19.39 -2.47
N ILE A 161 3.71 18.25 -1.78
CA ILE A 161 2.80 18.25 -0.63
C ILE A 161 3.39 17.70 0.68
N GLY A 162 4.63 17.22 0.81
CA GLY A 162 5.02 16.70 2.12
C GLY A 162 6.48 16.87 2.48
N THR A 163 6.72 17.52 3.60
CA THR A 163 8.01 17.45 4.30
C THR A 163 7.78 16.72 5.60
N PHE A 164 8.53 15.66 5.85
CA PHE A 164 8.58 15.00 7.15
C PHE A 164 9.68 15.63 7.99
N ILE A 165 9.48 15.61 9.29
CA ILE A 165 10.47 16.03 10.25
C ILE A 165 11.15 14.74 10.75
N ASP A 166 12.48 14.73 10.81
CA ASP A 166 13.27 13.64 11.39
C ASP A 166 12.93 13.38 12.87
N ILE A 167 13.43 12.30 13.43
CA ILE A 167 13.13 11.90 14.82
C ILE A 167 13.53 12.97 15.83
N GLU A 168 14.66 13.67 15.63
CA GLU A 168 15.12 14.71 16.56
C GLU A 168 14.19 15.92 16.52
N ALA A 169 13.75 16.33 15.34
CA ALA A 169 12.78 17.40 15.19
C ALA A 169 11.38 16.98 15.66
N ALA A 170 11.00 15.72 15.45
CA ALA A 170 9.74 15.16 15.98
C ALA A 170 9.73 15.18 17.51
N ALA A 171 10.84 14.81 18.19
CA ALA A 171 10.96 14.93 19.64
C ALA A 171 10.76 16.37 20.12
N LYS A 172 11.36 17.34 19.45
CA LYS A 172 11.18 18.79 19.78
C LYS A 172 9.73 19.23 19.59
N GLU A 173 9.09 18.77 18.52
CA GLU A 173 7.67 19.08 18.25
C GLU A 173 6.75 18.49 19.33
N ILE A 174 7.01 17.25 19.76
CA ILE A 174 6.34 16.64 20.93
C ILE A 174 6.50 17.51 22.17
N GLY A 175 7.71 17.97 22.44
CA GLY A 175 8.01 18.88 23.56
C GLY A 175 7.18 20.16 23.49
N ILE A 176 7.13 20.82 22.33
CA ILE A 176 6.34 22.04 22.13
C ILE A 176 4.84 21.78 22.39
N ILE A 177 4.32 20.63 21.92
CA ILE A 177 2.92 20.26 22.15
C ILE A 177 2.68 20.01 23.65
N CYS A 178 3.55 19.24 24.31
CA CYS A 178 3.45 18.94 25.73
C CYS A 178 3.51 20.22 26.58
N ASP A 179 4.44 21.10 26.35
CA ASP A 179 4.58 22.37 27.08
C ASP A 179 3.35 23.27 26.94
N ASN A 180 2.74 23.29 25.76
CA ASN A 180 1.52 24.06 25.54
C ASN A 180 0.26 23.51 26.24
N TYR A 181 0.20 22.18 26.43
CA TYR A 181 -1.01 21.50 26.97
C TYR A 181 -0.88 21.08 28.42
N ARG A 182 0.33 20.83 28.93
CA ARG A 182 0.57 20.47 30.32
C ARG A 182 0.09 21.54 31.32
N THR A 183 0.15 22.81 30.91
CA THR A 183 -0.37 23.94 31.69
C THR A 183 -1.90 23.94 31.82
N ARG A 184 -2.61 23.07 31.06
CA ARG A 184 -4.08 22.98 30.99
C ARG A 184 -4.66 21.70 31.64
N HIS A 185 -3.95 21.10 32.58
CA HIS A 185 -4.39 19.90 33.31
C HIS A 185 -4.49 18.65 32.39
N THR A 186 -3.46 18.34 31.61
CA THR A 186 -3.30 17.03 31.00
C THR A 186 -2.85 16.06 32.08
N ASP A 187 -3.53 14.93 32.17
CA ASP A 187 -3.31 13.91 33.20
C ASP A 187 -2.39 12.78 32.67
N MET A 188 -2.38 12.53 31.38
CA MET A 188 -1.59 11.51 30.71
C MET A 188 -1.23 11.93 29.28
N VAL A 189 -0.04 11.58 28.81
CA VAL A 189 0.42 11.80 27.42
C VAL A 189 0.75 10.45 26.78
N VAL A 190 0.12 10.16 25.64
CA VAL A 190 0.32 8.93 24.86
C VAL A 190 0.78 9.30 23.45
N LEU A 191 1.88 8.75 23.03
CA LEU A 191 2.33 8.86 21.64
C LEU A 191 1.77 7.68 20.84
N LEU A 192 1.17 7.97 19.70
CA LEU A 192 0.81 6.99 18.67
C LEU A 192 1.84 7.14 17.55
N THR A 193 2.80 6.23 17.51
CA THR A 193 3.93 6.31 16.59
C THR A 193 3.83 5.25 15.49
N HIS A 194 4.20 5.64 14.28
CA HIS A 194 4.35 4.69 13.19
C HIS A 194 5.74 4.86 12.55
N ILE A 195 6.78 4.52 13.33
CA ILE A 195 8.18 4.74 13.00
C ILE A 195 9.06 3.49 13.17
N GLY A 196 8.50 2.41 13.67
CA GLY A 196 9.22 1.16 13.97
C GLY A 196 9.90 1.15 15.33
N ILE A 197 10.11 -0.05 15.89
CA ILE A 197 10.57 -0.25 17.26
C ILE A 197 11.94 0.40 17.54
N GLU A 198 12.87 0.36 16.57
CA GLU A 198 14.20 0.98 16.75
C GLU A 198 14.11 2.50 16.83
N ALA A 199 13.25 3.10 16.00
CA ALA A 199 13.03 4.54 16.03
C ALA A 199 12.20 4.95 17.26
N ASP A 200 11.28 4.13 17.74
CA ASP A 200 10.57 4.35 19.02
C ASP A 200 11.54 4.38 20.19
N ARG A 201 12.56 3.49 20.23
CA ARG A 201 13.63 3.50 21.24
C ARG A 201 14.45 4.78 21.19
N GLN A 202 14.82 5.22 19.99
CA GLN A 202 15.57 6.47 19.79
C GLN A 202 14.73 7.68 20.22
N LEU A 203 13.47 7.72 19.80
CA LEU A 203 12.55 8.77 20.21
C LEU A 203 12.42 8.84 21.73
N ALA A 204 12.16 7.70 22.38
CA ALA A 204 12.04 7.65 23.85
C ALA A 204 13.29 8.16 24.58
N GLN A 205 14.50 7.92 24.05
CA GLN A 205 15.74 8.46 24.60
C GLN A 205 15.86 9.99 24.45
N LEU A 206 15.25 10.58 23.44
CA LEU A 206 15.25 12.01 23.17
C LEU A 206 14.17 12.78 23.94
N LEU A 207 13.18 12.09 24.50
CA LEU A 207 12.12 12.73 25.28
C LEU A 207 12.65 13.28 26.60
N ASP A 208 12.41 14.57 26.83
CA ASP A 208 12.68 15.16 28.15
C ASP A 208 11.63 14.60 29.16
N PRO A 209 12.10 14.02 30.28
CA PRO A 209 11.17 13.52 31.33
C PRO A 209 10.18 14.59 31.83
N ASP A 210 10.57 15.87 31.73
CA ASP A 210 9.68 16.96 32.10
C ASP A 210 8.50 17.14 31.13
N TRP A 211 8.53 16.60 29.94
CA TRP A 211 7.37 16.60 29.02
C TRP A 211 6.27 15.62 29.47
N GLY A 212 6.62 14.63 30.30
CA GLY A 212 5.67 13.70 30.94
C GLY A 212 4.97 12.80 29.94
N VAL A 213 5.69 12.28 28.96
CA VAL A 213 5.19 11.21 28.10
C VAL A 213 5.12 9.92 28.91
N ASP A 214 3.93 9.31 28.98
CA ASP A 214 3.66 8.15 29.81
C ASP A 214 3.67 6.84 29.04
N LEU A 215 3.46 6.85 27.71
CA LEU A 215 3.31 5.65 26.91
C LEU A 215 3.59 5.93 25.42
N ILE A 216 4.26 4.98 24.75
CA ILE A 216 4.41 4.92 23.29
C ILE A 216 3.71 3.66 22.80
N ILE A 217 2.72 3.83 21.93
CA ILE A 217 2.06 2.76 21.18
C ILE A 217 2.55 2.87 19.73
N GLY A 218 3.39 1.93 19.31
CA GLY A 218 4.08 1.96 18.03
C GLY A 218 3.50 1.03 16.97
N GLY A 219 4.04 1.14 15.75
CA GLY A 219 3.76 0.31 14.59
C GLY A 219 4.95 0.28 13.61
N HIS A 220 4.72 -0.09 12.34
CA HIS A 220 5.64 -0.09 11.22
C HIS A 220 6.59 -1.30 11.16
N SER A 221 7.21 -1.70 12.24
CA SER A 221 8.15 -2.82 12.27
C SER A 221 7.49 -4.18 12.48
N HIS A 222 6.16 -4.23 12.61
CA HIS A 222 5.38 -5.44 12.85
C HIS A 222 5.89 -6.29 14.03
N THR A 223 6.45 -5.63 15.03
CA THR A 223 7.04 -6.31 16.18
C THR A 223 5.95 -6.85 17.08
N LEU A 224 5.87 -8.18 17.25
CA LEU A 224 4.99 -8.79 18.23
C LEU A 224 5.73 -8.85 19.58
N MET A 225 5.29 -8.06 20.54
CA MET A 225 5.89 -7.97 21.86
C MET A 225 5.13 -8.84 22.85
N GLU A 226 5.85 -9.55 23.72
CA GLU A 226 5.29 -10.30 24.83
C GLU A 226 5.21 -9.45 26.10
N GLU A 227 6.12 -8.50 26.25
CA GLU A 227 6.20 -7.54 27.37
C GLU A 227 6.58 -6.15 26.84
N PRO A 228 6.14 -5.07 27.50
CA PRO A 228 6.54 -3.72 27.16
C PRO A 228 8.04 -3.50 27.36
N GLU A 229 8.67 -2.81 26.43
CA GLU A 229 10.04 -2.35 26.61
C GLU A 229 10.05 -0.97 27.27
N ILE A 230 10.90 -0.78 28.30
CA ILE A 230 10.97 0.48 29.02
C ILE A 230 12.25 1.23 28.60
N VAL A 231 12.08 2.36 27.93
CA VAL A 231 13.18 3.22 27.53
C VAL A 231 13.00 4.62 28.13
N ASN A 232 13.98 5.14 28.81
CA ASN A 232 13.91 6.44 29.51
C ASN A 232 12.69 6.58 30.44
N GLY A 233 12.23 5.45 31.01
CA GLY A 233 11.05 5.39 31.89
C GLY A 233 9.71 5.33 31.15
N VAL A 234 9.70 5.34 29.83
CA VAL A 234 8.50 5.28 28.98
C VAL A 234 8.31 3.85 28.46
N PRO A 235 7.18 3.20 28.71
CA PRO A 235 6.84 1.92 28.11
C PRO A 235 6.56 2.09 26.61
N ILE A 236 7.09 1.16 25.81
CA ILE A 236 6.90 1.05 24.34
C ILE A 236 6.25 -0.28 24.06
N VAL A 237 5.22 -0.31 23.22
CA VAL A 237 4.49 -1.53 22.85
C VAL A 237 4.11 -1.56 21.38
N GLN A 238 4.09 -2.77 20.79
CA GLN A 238 3.53 -3.11 19.49
C GLN A 238 2.92 -4.52 19.56
N VAL A 239 1.94 -4.82 18.69
CA VAL A 239 1.21 -6.10 18.71
C VAL A 239 1.29 -6.89 17.39
N GLY A 240 2.42 -6.75 16.69
CA GLY A 240 2.63 -7.46 15.43
C GLY A 240 1.94 -6.78 14.25
N THR A 241 1.30 -7.57 13.40
CA THR A 241 0.57 -7.12 12.22
C THR A 241 -0.74 -7.88 12.07
N GLY A 242 -1.69 -7.28 11.34
CA GLY A 242 -3.01 -7.85 11.08
C GLY A 242 -3.95 -7.79 12.27
N SER A 243 -5.02 -8.55 12.17
CA SER A 243 -6.10 -8.60 13.17
C SER A 243 -5.91 -9.67 14.25
N GLY A 244 -4.75 -10.37 14.25
CA GLY A 244 -4.49 -11.52 15.12
C GLY A 244 -4.27 -11.19 16.59
N HIS A 245 -3.91 -9.95 16.91
CA HIS A 245 -3.59 -9.53 18.28
C HIS A 245 -4.13 -8.12 18.56
N ILE A 246 -4.37 -7.86 19.84
CA ILE A 246 -4.70 -6.54 20.38
C ILE A 246 -3.92 -6.34 21.69
N GLY A 247 -3.35 -5.16 21.86
CA GLY A 247 -2.74 -4.79 23.13
C GLY A 247 -3.77 -4.24 24.10
N ARG A 248 -3.61 -4.57 25.36
CA ARG A 248 -4.46 -4.11 26.44
C ARG A 248 -3.61 -3.56 27.58
N PHE A 249 -3.78 -2.27 27.87
CA PHE A 249 -3.30 -1.63 29.10
C PHE A 249 -4.45 -1.46 30.09
N ASP A 250 -4.25 -1.97 31.28
CA ASP A 250 -5.09 -1.68 32.47
C ASP A 250 -4.29 -0.77 33.39
N ILE A 251 -4.73 0.46 33.58
CA ILE A 251 -3.99 1.54 34.23
C ILE A 251 -4.72 2.01 35.49
N GLU A 252 -4.04 1.93 36.63
CA GLU A 252 -4.47 2.62 37.85
C GLU A 252 -3.83 4.00 37.99
N TYR A 253 -4.63 5.03 38.21
CA TYR A 253 -4.20 6.42 38.18
C TYR A 253 -4.66 7.18 39.44
N ASP A 254 -3.76 8.02 40.02
CA ASP A 254 -4.08 8.95 41.10
C ASP A 254 -4.38 10.34 40.54
N ALA A 255 -5.67 10.69 40.46
CA ALA A 255 -6.12 11.97 39.89
C ALA A 255 -5.75 13.21 40.75
N ILE A 256 -5.29 13.05 42.00
CA ILE A 256 -4.85 14.16 42.84
C ILE A 256 -3.37 14.44 42.65
N ARG A 257 -2.58 13.39 42.44
CA ARG A 257 -1.13 13.48 42.30
C ARG A 257 -0.66 13.57 40.84
N ASN A 258 -1.61 13.47 39.92
CA ASN A 258 -1.31 13.36 38.47
C ASN A 258 -0.27 12.28 38.17
N LYS A 259 -0.50 11.07 38.61
CA LYS A 259 0.48 10.00 38.53
C LYS A 259 -0.16 8.65 38.27
N ILE A 260 0.38 7.93 37.30
CA ILE A 260 0.12 6.49 37.13
C ILE A 260 0.65 5.78 38.38
N LEU A 261 -0.20 5.00 39.05
CA LEU A 261 0.13 4.26 40.28
C LEU A 261 0.64 2.87 39.92
N ASP A 262 -0.03 2.24 38.97
CA ASP A 262 0.24 0.89 38.53
C ASP A 262 -0.35 0.69 37.14
N TRP A 263 0.21 -0.23 36.38
CA TRP A 263 -0.32 -0.66 35.08
C TRP A 263 0.03 -2.11 34.78
N LYS A 264 -0.83 -2.76 34.04
CA LYS A 264 -0.60 -4.08 33.46
C LYS A 264 -0.81 -3.99 31.97
N TRP A 265 0.08 -4.59 31.21
CA TRP A 265 -0.11 -4.76 29.77
C TRP A 265 -0.20 -6.24 29.41
N GLU A 266 -0.97 -6.54 28.38
CA GLU A 266 -1.14 -7.87 27.84
C GLU A 266 -1.33 -7.80 26.31
N CYS A 267 -0.60 -8.65 25.58
CA CYS A 267 -0.86 -8.90 24.17
C CYS A 267 -1.87 -10.04 24.06
N VAL A 268 -3.11 -9.69 23.73
CA VAL A 268 -4.22 -10.64 23.67
C VAL A 268 -4.34 -11.19 22.25
N ALA A 269 -4.27 -12.53 22.12
CA ALA A 269 -4.56 -13.18 20.83
C ALA A 269 -6.06 -13.12 20.53
N ILE A 270 -6.40 -12.70 19.32
CA ILE A 270 -7.79 -12.65 18.86
C ILE A 270 -8.16 -13.99 18.25
N THR A 271 -9.08 -14.70 18.91
CA THR A 271 -9.58 -16.01 18.52
C THR A 271 -11.07 -16.11 18.85
N PRO A 272 -11.81 -17.09 18.34
CA PRO A 272 -13.20 -17.33 18.74
C PRO A 272 -13.39 -17.63 20.23
N GLU A 273 -12.33 -18.09 20.94
CA GLU A 273 -12.38 -18.31 22.39
C GLU A 273 -12.23 -17.01 23.19
N THR A 274 -11.50 -16.02 22.66
CA THR A 274 -11.27 -14.75 23.36
C THR A 274 -12.42 -13.77 23.19
N ALA A 275 -13.12 -13.83 22.07
CA ALA A 275 -14.28 -12.99 21.78
C ALA A 275 -15.25 -13.64 20.82
N GLU A 276 -16.54 -13.38 21.00
CA GLU A 276 -17.56 -13.68 19.98
C GLU A 276 -17.42 -12.72 18.79
N SER A 277 -17.78 -13.18 17.59
CA SER A 277 -17.86 -12.31 16.41
C SER A 277 -18.87 -11.19 16.63
N ASP A 278 -18.50 -9.95 16.27
CA ASP A 278 -19.47 -8.85 16.24
C ASP A 278 -20.36 -8.99 15.00
N PRO A 279 -21.67 -9.17 15.13
CA PRO A 279 -22.55 -9.45 14.02
C PRO A 279 -22.69 -8.29 13.03
N VAL A 280 -22.44 -7.05 13.44
CA VAL A 280 -22.48 -5.88 12.54
C VAL A 280 -21.25 -5.88 11.66
N MET A 281 -20.11 -6.16 12.25
CA MET A 281 -18.83 -6.27 11.50
C MET A 281 -18.85 -7.46 10.55
N GLU A 282 -19.35 -8.60 11.01
CA GLU A 282 -19.50 -9.81 10.18
C GLU A 282 -20.39 -9.54 8.95
N HIS A 283 -21.56 -8.93 9.16
CA HIS A 283 -22.44 -8.57 8.04
C HIS A 283 -21.78 -7.58 7.05
N LEU A 284 -20.98 -6.64 7.56
CA LEU A 284 -20.27 -5.69 6.71
C LEU A 284 -19.18 -6.39 5.87
N LEU A 285 -18.44 -7.32 6.48
CA LEU A 285 -17.47 -8.16 5.78
C LEU A 285 -18.13 -9.04 4.71
N ASP A 286 -19.22 -9.74 5.09
CA ASP A 286 -19.95 -10.61 4.16
C ASP A 286 -20.45 -9.83 2.94
N ARG A 287 -20.89 -8.59 3.14
CA ARG A 287 -21.28 -7.71 2.05
C ARG A 287 -20.12 -7.44 1.09
N TYR A 288 -18.97 -7.00 1.62
CA TYR A 288 -17.79 -6.74 0.78
C TYR A 288 -17.28 -8.00 0.08
N GLN A 289 -17.25 -9.14 0.78
CA GLN A 289 -16.89 -10.42 0.18
C GLN A 289 -17.89 -10.86 -0.91
N GLY A 290 -19.19 -10.66 -0.67
CA GLY A 290 -20.23 -10.96 -1.64
C GLY A 290 -20.10 -10.11 -2.91
N GLU A 291 -19.95 -8.80 -2.77
CA GLU A 291 -19.73 -7.86 -3.87
C GLU A 291 -18.43 -8.20 -4.64
N MET A 292 -17.36 -8.55 -3.92
CA MET A 292 -16.10 -9.00 -4.51
C MET A 292 -16.27 -10.31 -5.28
N ASN A 293 -16.91 -11.32 -4.68
CA ASN A 293 -17.11 -12.61 -5.31
C ASN A 293 -17.94 -12.47 -6.61
N GLU A 294 -19.00 -11.67 -6.57
CA GLU A 294 -19.81 -11.39 -7.76
C GLU A 294 -18.97 -10.71 -8.85
N LYS A 295 -18.14 -9.71 -8.47
CA LYS A 295 -17.26 -9.04 -9.41
C LYS A 295 -16.16 -9.97 -9.95
N PHE A 296 -15.47 -10.70 -9.07
CA PHE A 296 -14.36 -11.56 -9.46
C PHE A 296 -14.77 -12.71 -10.38
N HIS A 297 -15.96 -13.30 -10.18
CA HIS A 297 -16.51 -14.35 -11.00
C HIS A 297 -17.38 -13.85 -12.17
N CYS A 298 -17.45 -12.52 -12.37
CA CYS A 298 -18.09 -11.97 -13.54
C CYS A 298 -17.31 -12.35 -14.79
N ILE A 299 -17.95 -12.99 -15.76
CA ILE A 299 -17.38 -13.25 -17.08
C ILE A 299 -17.28 -11.91 -17.80
N ILE A 300 -16.06 -11.43 -18.04
CA ILE A 300 -15.81 -10.15 -18.70
C ILE A 300 -15.59 -10.31 -20.21
N THR A 301 -15.12 -11.49 -20.66
CA THR A 301 -14.96 -11.77 -22.08
C THR A 301 -14.93 -13.28 -22.34
N THR A 302 -14.96 -13.63 -23.62
CA THR A 302 -14.68 -14.99 -24.10
C THR A 302 -13.60 -14.93 -25.19
N PHE A 303 -12.79 -15.99 -25.25
CA PHE A 303 -11.87 -16.22 -26.34
C PHE A 303 -12.38 -17.34 -27.24
N ALA A 304 -12.01 -17.31 -28.52
CA ALA A 304 -12.36 -18.36 -29.46
C ALA A 304 -11.78 -19.74 -29.03
N ARG A 305 -10.70 -19.71 -28.30
CA ARG A 305 -10.00 -20.85 -27.72
C ARG A 305 -9.12 -20.37 -26.55
N GLU A 306 -8.51 -21.29 -25.82
CA GLU A 306 -7.46 -20.95 -24.88
C GLU A 306 -6.27 -20.34 -25.63
N LEU A 307 -5.77 -19.19 -25.14
CA LEU A 307 -4.57 -18.52 -25.63
C LEU A 307 -3.41 -18.71 -24.67
N THR A 308 -2.20 -18.87 -25.20
CA THR A 308 -1.06 -19.31 -24.39
C THR A 308 0.05 -18.25 -24.26
N HIS A 309 0.78 -18.33 -23.12
CA HIS A 309 2.02 -17.61 -22.84
C HIS A 309 3.04 -18.55 -22.16
N PRO A 310 3.55 -19.57 -22.91
CA PRO A 310 4.32 -20.66 -22.33
C PRO A 310 5.72 -20.23 -21.88
N SER A 311 6.25 -19.14 -22.40
CA SER A 311 7.56 -18.60 -22.07
C SER A 311 7.59 -17.08 -22.19
N ARG A 312 8.38 -16.44 -21.35
CA ARG A 312 8.60 -14.99 -21.39
C ARG A 312 9.56 -14.54 -22.48
N THR A 313 10.39 -15.44 -23.01
CA THR A 313 11.49 -15.14 -23.94
C THR A 313 11.17 -15.45 -25.40
N GLN A 314 9.90 -15.44 -25.76
CA GLN A 314 9.43 -15.64 -27.15
C GLN A 314 8.14 -14.86 -27.38
N GLU A 315 7.79 -14.63 -28.65
CA GLU A 315 6.46 -14.16 -29.05
C GLU A 315 5.38 -15.16 -28.61
N THR A 316 4.26 -14.67 -28.08
CA THR A 316 3.18 -15.51 -27.58
C THR A 316 1.81 -14.98 -28.00
N GLU A 317 0.79 -15.84 -27.96
CA GLU A 317 -0.58 -15.49 -28.33
C GLU A 317 -1.15 -14.43 -27.38
N LEU A 318 -1.01 -14.65 -26.06
CA LEU A 318 -1.42 -13.64 -25.07
C LEU A 318 -0.61 -12.36 -25.18
N GLY A 319 0.69 -12.45 -25.44
CA GLY A 319 1.55 -11.29 -25.66
C GLY A 319 1.07 -10.44 -26.83
N ASN A 320 0.73 -11.06 -27.94
CA ASN A 320 0.17 -10.38 -29.11
C ASN A 320 -1.19 -9.75 -28.81
N LEU A 321 -2.11 -10.48 -28.14
CA LEU A 321 -3.41 -9.95 -27.75
C LEU A 321 -3.27 -8.70 -26.87
N TYR A 322 -2.49 -8.80 -25.80
CA TYR A 322 -2.35 -7.69 -24.84
C TYR A 322 -1.63 -6.47 -25.46
N SER A 323 -0.59 -6.69 -26.28
CA SER A 323 0.10 -5.60 -26.95
C SER A 323 -0.83 -4.89 -27.96
N ASP A 324 -1.69 -5.62 -28.66
CA ASP A 324 -2.64 -5.04 -29.63
C ASP A 324 -3.75 -4.27 -28.91
N LEU A 325 -4.34 -4.81 -27.86
CA LEU A 325 -5.43 -4.14 -27.14
C LEU A 325 -4.97 -2.87 -26.43
N LEU A 326 -3.71 -2.78 -25.99
CA LEU A 326 -3.15 -1.58 -25.40
C LEU A 326 -2.82 -0.50 -26.44
N GLN A 327 -2.85 -0.82 -27.75
CA GLN A 327 -2.62 0.12 -28.85
C GLN A 327 -3.92 0.73 -29.42
N VAL A 328 -5.07 0.54 -28.77
CA VAL A 328 -6.39 0.88 -29.33
C VAL A 328 -6.53 2.33 -29.82
N ASP A 329 -5.90 3.30 -29.15
CA ASP A 329 -6.11 4.72 -29.46
C ASP A 329 -5.21 5.32 -30.54
N SER A 330 -4.36 4.51 -31.22
CA SER A 330 -3.49 4.96 -32.32
C SER A 330 -2.63 6.20 -32.02
N SER A 331 -2.45 6.55 -30.74
CA SER A 331 -1.65 7.72 -30.35
C SER A 331 -0.15 7.49 -30.48
N PHE A 332 0.25 6.23 -30.64
CA PHE A 332 1.64 5.78 -30.83
C PHE A 332 1.71 4.63 -31.84
N ASP A 333 2.91 4.37 -32.35
CA ASP A 333 3.14 3.41 -33.42
C ASP A 333 3.27 1.97 -32.91
N ILE A 334 4.00 1.77 -31.79
CA ILE A 334 4.37 0.44 -31.28
C ILE A 334 4.14 0.36 -29.78
N MET A 335 3.33 -0.60 -29.34
CA MET A 335 3.30 -1.03 -27.94
C MET A 335 4.39 -2.06 -27.68
N MET A 336 5.22 -1.82 -26.69
CA MET A 336 6.19 -2.76 -26.15
C MET A 336 5.74 -3.17 -24.74
N MET A 337 5.03 -4.28 -24.63
CA MET A 337 4.58 -4.79 -23.34
C MET A 337 5.62 -5.69 -22.72
N GLY A 338 6.01 -5.45 -21.48
CA GLY A 338 6.89 -6.36 -20.75
C GLY A 338 6.30 -7.76 -20.67
N SER A 339 7.01 -8.75 -21.19
CA SER A 339 6.53 -10.15 -21.21
C SER A 339 6.29 -10.70 -19.80
N GLY A 340 7.05 -10.21 -18.82
CA GLY A 340 6.88 -10.54 -17.40
C GLY A 340 5.60 -10.00 -16.76
N ALA A 341 4.93 -9.02 -17.37
CA ALA A 341 3.66 -8.50 -16.89
C ALA A 341 2.49 -9.47 -17.12
N ILE A 342 2.64 -10.45 -18.03
CA ILE A 342 1.70 -11.55 -18.26
C ILE A 342 2.09 -12.71 -17.36
N ARG A 343 1.25 -13.06 -16.38
CA ARG A 343 1.61 -14.00 -15.31
C ARG A 343 1.12 -15.42 -15.53
N LYS A 344 -0.02 -15.60 -16.21
CA LYS A 344 -0.58 -16.93 -16.51
C LYS A 344 0.04 -17.51 -17.78
N GLN A 345 0.25 -18.84 -17.77
CA GLN A 345 0.75 -19.57 -18.96
C GLN A 345 -0.35 -19.76 -20.02
N ALA A 346 -1.60 -19.68 -19.64
CA ALA A 346 -2.75 -19.78 -20.53
C ALA A 346 -3.95 -19.04 -19.93
N LEU A 347 -4.85 -18.56 -20.80
CA LEU A 347 -6.05 -17.84 -20.44
C LEU A 347 -7.21 -18.19 -21.41
N GLY A 348 -8.43 -18.27 -20.90
CA GLY A 348 -9.65 -18.54 -21.65
C GLY A 348 -9.99 -20.05 -21.76
N PRO A 349 -11.00 -20.45 -22.55
CA PRO A 349 -11.83 -19.62 -23.44
C PRO A 349 -12.85 -18.73 -22.71
N ILE A 350 -13.20 -18.99 -21.46
CA ILE A 350 -14.02 -18.12 -20.61
C ILE A 350 -13.06 -17.35 -19.71
N VAL A 351 -13.21 -16.02 -19.64
CA VAL A 351 -12.35 -15.16 -18.86
C VAL A 351 -13.19 -14.41 -17.84
N GLU A 352 -12.96 -14.70 -16.58
CA GLU A 352 -13.55 -13.97 -15.47
C GLU A 352 -12.69 -12.74 -15.11
N TYR A 353 -13.24 -11.78 -14.40
CA TYR A 353 -12.52 -10.60 -13.93
C TYR A 353 -11.29 -10.99 -13.09
N GLN A 354 -11.44 -12.02 -12.24
CA GLN A 354 -10.34 -12.57 -11.45
C GLN A 354 -9.17 -13.04 -12.34
N ASP A 355 -9.47 -13.72 -13.45
CA ASP A 355 -8.45 -14.20 -14.38
C ASP A 355 -7.62 -13.07 -14.96
N MET A 356 -8.28 -11.94 -15.29
CA MET A 356 -7.61 -10.73 -15.78
C MET A 356 -6.68 -10.15 -14.71
N VAL A 357 -7.17 -9.97 -13.47
CA VAL A 357 -6.38 -9.40 -12.37
C VAL A 357 -5.19 -10.28 -12.01
N GLU A 358 -5.37 -11.60 -11.97
CA GLU A 358 -4.28 -12.54 -11.71
C GLU A 358 -3.25 -12.59 -12.86
N ASN A 359 -3.71 -12.39 -14.10
CA ASN A 359 -2.84 -12.42 -15.27
C ASN A 359 -2.03 -11.14 -15.43
N THR A 360 -2.60 -9.99 -15.10
CA THR A 360 -1.95 -8.67 -15.20
C THR A 360 -2.13 -7.89 -13.88
N PRO A 361 -1.41 -8.29 -12.81
CA PRO A 361 -1.62 -7.71 -11.47
C PRO A 361 -1.06 -6.29 -11.30
N PHE A 362 -0.34 -5.77 -12.30
CA PHE A 362 0.31 -4.46 -12.24
C PHE A 362 -0.52 -3.41 -12.97
N ASP A 363 -1.08 -2.47 -12.23
CA ASP A 363 -1.84 -1.35 -12.81
C ASP A 363 -0.90 -0.16 -13.09
N ASP A 364 -0.14 -0.28 -14.16
CA ASP A 364 0.82 0.73 -14.61
C ASP A 364 0.17 1.84 -15.44
N HIS A 365 0.85 3.00 -15.53
CA HIS A 365 0.59 3.97 -16.60
C HIS A 365 1.24 3.51 -17.91
N LEU A 366 0.75 3.99 -19.03
CA LEU A 366 1.44 3.91 -20.32
C LEU A 366 2.15 5.22 -20.62
N TRP A 367 3.46 5.12 -20.79
CA TRP A 367 4.33 6.23 -21.19
C TRP A 367 4.64 6.15 -22.68
N MET A 368 4.37 7.23 -23.40
CA MET A 368 4.75 7.37 -24.80
C MET A 368 6.06 8.13 -24.93
N LEU A 369 6.96 7.58 -25.73
CA LEU A 369 8.28 8.11 -26.03
C LEU A 369 8.51 8.18 -27.54
N LYS A 370 9.33 9.12 -27.99
CA LYS A 370 9.80 9.17 -29.38
C LYS A 370 11.22 8.64 -29.46
N VAL A 371 11.43 7.60 -30.23
CA VAL A 371 12.76 7.02 -30.52
C VAL A 371 13.08 7.09 -32.03
N THR A 372 14.36 7.18 -32.34
CA THR A 372 14.81 6.98 -33.73
C THR A 372 14.90 5.49 -34.04
N GLY A 373 14.82 5.09 -35.30
CA GLY A 373 15.00 3.69 -35.71
C GLY A 373 16.36 3.12 -35.28
N LYS A 374 17.40 3.97 -35.22
CA LYS A 374 18.70 3.61 -34.66
C LYS A 374 18.61 3.27 -33.16
N GLN A 375 17.95 4.13 -32.37
CA GLN A 375 17.73 3.88 -30.95
C GLN A 375 16.88 2.63 -30.73
N PHE A 376 15.80 2.45 -31.50
CA PHE A 376 14.95 1.27 -31.40
C PHE A 376 15.73 -0.01 -31.75
N ARG A 377 16.57 0.01 -32.76
CA ARG A 377 17.48 -1.10 -33.10
C ARG A 377 18.43 -1.43 -31.94
N GLN A 378 19.00 -0.43 -31.28
CA GLN A 378 19.86 -0.61 -30.12
C GLN A 378 19.10 -1.24 -28.96
N MET A 379 17.88 -0.79 -28.68
CA MET A 379 17.00 -1.36 -27.65
C MET A 379 16.76 -2.86 -27.92
N ILE A 380 16.41 -3.22 -29.16
CA ILE A 380 16.16 -4.61 -29.54
C ILE A 380 17.43 -5.47 -29.43
N GLN A 381 18.59 -4.96 -29.88
CA GLN A 381 19.85 -5.68 -29.75
C GLN A 381 20.23 -5.93 -28.30
N PHE A 382 20.02 -4.96 -27.42
CA PHE A 382 20.29 -5.11 -26.00
C PHE A 382 19.31 -6.07 -25.33
N MET A 383 18.02 -6.00 -25.67
CA MET A 383 17.01 -6.94 -25.18
C MET A 383 17.36 -8.39 -25.54
N LEU A 384 17.91 -8.63 -26.74
CA LEU A 384 18.18 -9.96 -27.28
C LEU A 384 19.66 -10.42 -27.09
N ARG A 385 20.39 -9.80 -26.17
CA ARG A 385 21.76 -10.20 -25.82
C ARG A 385 21.79 -11.57 -25.12
N ASP A 386 22.96 -12.16 -24.93
CA ASP A 386 23.10 -13.51 -24.41
C ASP A 386 22.47 -13.72 -23.03
N GLU A 387 22.58 -12.74 -22.15
CA GLU A 387 21.99 -12.78 -20.79
C GLU A 387 20.46 -12.84 -20.82
N ALA A 388 19.81 -12.41 -21.91
CA ALA A 388 18.36 -12.49 -22.07
C ALA A 388 17.83 -13.94 -22.01
N TRP A 389 18.67 -14.91 -22.35
CA TRP A 389 18.31 -16.32 -22.40
C TRP A 389 18.54 -17.03 -21.07
N GLU A 390 19.22 -16.42 -20.12
CA GLU A 390 19.57 -16.96 -18.80
C GLU A 390 18.55 -16.61 -17.68
N GLY A 391 17.45 -15.94 -18.02
CA GLY A 391 16.27 -15.87 -17.19
C GLY A 391 16.13 -14.63 -16.28
N HIS A 392 17.00 -13.63 -16.37
CA HIS A 392 16.95 -12.44 -15.49
C HIS A 392 16.86 -11.09 -16.23
N THR A 393 16.48 -11.09 -17.50
CA THR A 393 16.35 -9.87 -18.29
C THR A 393 14.91 -9.62 -18.69
N GLU A 394 14.58 -8.35 -18.94
CA GLU A 394 13.27 -7.99 -19.44
C GLU A 394 13.17 -8.34 -20.93
N PHE A 395 12.07 -8.98 -21.30
CA PHE A 395 11.70 -9.33 -22.67
C PHE A 395 10.36 -8.70 -23.00
N TYR A 396 10.13 -8.35 -24.27
CA TYR A 396 8.94 -7.61 -24.66
C TYR A 396 8.13 -8.30 -25.74
N GLN A 397 6.81 -8.14 -25.63
CA GLN A 397 5.84 -8.46 -26.66
C GLN A 397 5.52 -7.19 -27.43
N PHE A 398 5.30 -7.31 -28.75
CA PHE A 398 5.11 -6.17 -29.63
C PHE A 398 3.69 -6.15 -30.19
N SER A 399 3.13 -4.94 -30.37
CA SER A 399 1.89 -4.77 -31.12
C SER A 399 2.04 -5.04 -32.60
N LYS A 400 0.91 -5.17 -33.27
CA LYS A 400 0.82 -5.48 -34.70
C LYS A 400 1.61 -4.50 -35.57
N GLY A 401 2.16 -5.02 -36.69
CA GLY A 401 2.98 -4.25 -37.63
C GLY A 401 4.48 -4.44 -37.46
N VAL A 402 4.95 -4.80 -36.27
CA VAL A 402 6.37 -5.07 -36.03
C VAL A 402 6.76 -6.42 -36.64
N ARG A 403 7.94 -6.47 -37.28
CA ARG A 403 8.60 -7.67 -37.79
C ARG A 403 10.09 -7.59 -37.51
N ILE A 404 10.56 -8.45 -36.61
CA ILE A 404 11.95 -8.52 -36.20
C ILE A 404 12.39 -9.98 -36.32
N LYS A 405 13.46 -10.23 -37.11
CA LYS A 405 14.15 -11.52 -37.12
C LYS A 405 15.54 -11.35 -36.57
N TYR A 406 15.85 -12.09 -35.54
CA TYR A 406 17.12 -12.02 -34.86
C TYR A 406 17.83 -13.37 -34.91
N ARG A 407 19.12 -13.37 -35.30
CA ARG A 407 19.95 -14.56 -35.30
C ARG A 407 20.88 -14.59 -34.07
N LYS A 408 20.67 -15.56 -33.18
CA LYS A 408 21.46 -15.72 -31.94
C LYS A 408 22.92 -15.96 -32.21
N SER A 409 23.25 -16.89 -33.15
CA SER A 409 24.63 -17.28 -33.42
C SER A 409 25.53 -16.15 -33.93
N THR A 410 24.96 -15.08 -34.51
CA THR A 410 25.71 -13.94 -35.05
C THR A 410 25.36 -12.61 -34.40
N HIS A 411 24.42 -12.61 -33.44
CA HIS A 411 23.88 -11.40 -32.78
C HIS A 411 23.38 -10.33 -33.77
N THR A 412 22.75 -10.75 -34.89
CA THR A 412 22.32 -9.85 -35.94
C THR A 412 20.81 -9.80 -36.12
N ILE A 413 20.28 -8.61 -36.33
CA ILE A 413 18.90 -8.40 -36.75
C ILE A 413 18.88 -8.53 -38.28
N GLU A 414 18.25 -9.59 -38.77
CA GLU A 414 18.14 -9.91 -40.21
C GLU A 414 16.93 -9.24 -40.88
N GLU A 415 15.84 -9.04 -40.11
CA GLU A 415 14.66 -8.30 -40.55
C GLU A 415 14.27 -7.29 -39.48
N PHE A 416 14.00 -6.05 -39.88
CA PHE A 416 13.63 -4.98 -38.97
C PHE A 416 12.64 -4.05 -39.64
N LYS A 417 11.34 -4.35 -39.50
CA LYS A 417 10.26 -3.69 -40.24
C LYS A 417 9.13 -3.22 -39.32
N PHE A 418 8.47 -2.17 -39.77
CA PHE A 418 7.20 -1.72 -39.21
C PHE A 418 6.22 -1.48 -40.38
N ASN A 419 5.01 -2.06 -40.26
CA ASN A 419 3.97 -2.02 -41.30
C ASN A 419 4.45 -2.44 -42.72
N GLY A 420 5.37 -3.40 -42.76
CA GLY A 420 5.92 -3.96 -43.98
C GLY A 420 7.11 -3.19 -44.57
N GLU A 421 7.40 -1.98 -44.09
CA GLU A 421 8.51 -1.16 -44.53
C GLU A 421 9.73 -1.34 -43.60
N ASP A 422 10.95 -1.28 -44.19
CA ASP A 422 12.19 -1.35 -43.40
C ASP A 422 12.34 -0.10 -42.51
N ILE A 423 12.62 -0.30 -41.23
CA ILE A 423 12.89 0.79 -40.28
C ILE A 423 14.28 1.34 -40.54
N THR A 424 14.35 2.59 -41.01
CA THR A 424 15.61 3.31 -41.24
C THR A 424 16.12 3.96 -39.96
N ASP A 425 17.42 4.19 -39.85
CA ASP A 425 18.05 4.73 -38.66
C ASP A 425 17.49 6.11 -38.26
N ASP A 426 17.09 6.93 -39.20
CA ASP A 426 16.56 8.29 -39.01
C ASP A 426 15.03 8.32 -38.84
N GLN A 427 14.35 7.19 -39.00
CA GLN A 427 12.89 7.13 -38.84
C GLN A 427 12.51 7.41 -37.40
N GLU A 428 11.58 8.33 -37.18
CA GLU A 428 10.99 8.57 -35.90
C GLU A 428 9.84 7.59 -35.63
N LEU A 429 9.83 6.97 -34.46
CA LEU A 429 8.79 6.04 -34.00
C LEU A 429 8.29 6.49 -32.64
N LEU A 430 6.98 6.48 -32.45
CA LEU A 430 6.34 6.65 -31.16
C LEU A 430 6.12 5.26 -30.54
N ILE A 431 6.81 4.98 -29.46
CA ILE A 431 6.66 3.72 -28.72
C ILE A 431 5.95 3.96 -27.39
N ALA A 432 5.24 2.97 -26.90
CA ALA A 432 4.64 3.01 -25.55
C ALA A 432 5.19 1.89 -24.68
N LEU A 433 5.41 2.23 -23.40
CA LEU A 433 5.93 1.36 -22.35
C LEU A 433 5.11 1.51 -21.07
N GLN A 434 5.04 0.46 -20.27
CA GLN A 434 4.52 0.51 -18.90
C GLN A 434 5.49 1.28 -17.99
N THR A 435 4.99 1.88 -16.90
CA THR A 435 5.77 2.70 -15.96
C THR A 435 7.04 2.02 -15.49
N TYR A 436 6.96 0.75 -15.08
CA TYR A 436 8.14 0.00 -14.61
C TYR A 436 9.27 0.01 -15.63
N HIS A 437 8.96 -0.16 -16.92
CA HIS A 437 9.95 -0.16 -17.99
C HIS A 437 10.43 1.25 -18.38
N TYR A 438 9.57 2.25 -18.20
CA TYR A 438 9.95 3.65 -18.38
C TYR A 438 10.92 4.12 -17.31
N ASP A 439 10.63 3.82 -16.04
CA ASP A 439 11.46 4.23 -14.90
C ASP A 439 12.86 3.60 -14.94
N ASN A 440 12.96 2.38 -15.48
CA ASN A 440 14.21 1.65 -15.63
C ASN A 440 14.75 1.66 -17.08
N PHE A 441 14.35 2.63 -17.91
CA PHE A 441 14.56 2.64 -19.35
C PHE A 441 16.03 2.45 -19.74
N THR A 442 16.94 3.21 -19.14
CA THR A 442 18.38 3.14 -19.48
C THR A 442 18.96 1.78 -19.15
N GLU A 443 18.55 1.16 -18.05
CA GLU A 443 19.02 -0.17 -17.65
C GLU A 443 18.51 -1.26 -18.58
N PHE A 444 17.22 -1.20 -18.97
CA PHE A 444 16.57 -2.27 -19.75
C PHE A 444 16.86 -2.19 -21.26
N PHE A 445 17.26 -1.02 -21.76
CA PHE A 445 17.46 -0.82 -23.19
C PHE A 445 18.86 -0.37 -23.59
N SER A 446 19.73 -0.06 -22.63
CA SER A 446 21.09 0.48 -22.88
C SER A 446 21.11 1.73 -23.77
N VAL A 447 20.01 2.49 -23.75
CA VAL A 447 19.88 3.81 -24.39
C VAL A 447 19.63 4.82 -23.28
N PRO A 448 20.44 5.87 -23.15
CA PRO A 448 20.23 6.90 -22.12
C PRO A 448 18.86 7.57 -22.30
N ILE A 449 18.05 7.59 -21.24
CA ILE A 449 16.70 8.20 -21.30
C ILE A 449 16.77 9.69 -21.70
N GLU A 450 17.84 10.39 -21.36
CA GLU A 450 18.02 11.81 -21.73
C GLU A 450 18.17 12.01 -23.24
N GLU A 451 18.72 11.05 -23.97
CA GLU A 451 18.76 11.08 -25.44
C GLU A 451 17.37 10.93 -26.05
N VAL A 452 16.51 10.11 -25.43
CA VAL A 452 15.13 9.92 -25.86
C VAL A 452 14.29 11.15 -25.52
N LYS A 453 14.48 11.75 -24.35
CA LYS A 453 13.84 13.02 -23.98
C LYS A 453 14.22 14.17 -24.91
N ALA A 454 15.42 14.14 -25.47
CA ALA A 454 15.82 15.14 -26.47
C ALA A 454 15.01 15.04 -27.77
N ASN A 455 14.48 13.88 -28.13
CA ASN A 455 13.61 13.73 -29.30
C ASN A 455 12.19 14.27 -29.02
N MET A 456 11.66 14.00 -27.84
CA MET A 456 10.35 14.47 -27.36
C MET A 456 10.28 14.22 -25.85
N GLU A 457 9.69 15.18 -25.10
CA GLU A 457 9.40 14.93 -23.69
C GLU A 457 8.38 13.79 -23.55
N PRO A 458 8.70 12.73 -22.81
CA PRO A 458 7.80 11.61 -22.59
C PRO A 458 6.50 12.04 -21.90
N ARG A 459 5.39 11.40 -22.25
CA ARG A 459 4.10 11.73 -21.66
C ARG A 459 3.27 10.49 -21.37
N VAL A 460 2.49 10.54 -20.30
CA VAL A 460 1.49 9.52 -19.99
C VAL A 460 0.35 9.62 -21.00
N VAL A 461 0.05 8.51 -21.67
CA VAL A 461 -1.07 8.38 -22.61
C VAL A 461 -2.24 7.58 -22.02
N ALA A 462 -1.97 6.80 -20.97
CA ALA A 462 -3.01 6.14 -20.18
C ALA A 462 -2.56 6.05 -18.72
N THR A 463 -3.49 6.22 -17.81
CA THR A 463 -3.23 6.23 -16.36
C THR A 463 -3.48 4.88 -15.69
N SER A 464 -4.01 3.89 -16.40
CA SER A 464 -4.28 2.54 -15.92
C SER A 464 -4.31 1.57 -17.09
N VAL A 465 -3.38 0.65 -17.11
CA VAL A 465 -3.34 -0.48 -18.06
C VAL A 465 -4.51 -1.42 -17.81
N ASN A 466 -4.83 -1.69 -16.55
CA ASN A 466 -5.89 -2.61 -16.18
C ASN A 466 -7.27 -2.10 -16.62
N ASN A 467 -7.53 -0.80 -16.52
CA ASN A 467 -8.79 -0.23 -16.99
C ASN A 467 -8.96 -0.39 -18.51
N ILE A 468 -7.89 -0.22 -19.30
CA ILE A 468 -7.93 -0.44 -20.76
C ILE A 468 -8.25 -1.90 -21.06
N ILE A 469 -7.59 -2.83 -20.36
CA ILE A 469 -7.79 -4.28 -20.56
C ILE A 469 -9.23 -4.65 -20.20
N GLU A 470 -9.71 -4.21 -19.03
CA GLU A 470 -11.08 -4.47 -18.55
C GLU A 470 -12.13 -3.94 -19.54
N GLU A 471 -12.00 -2.67 -19.93
CA GLU A 471 -12.91 -2.04 -20.89
C GLU A 471 -12.90 -2.76 -22.25
N TYR A 472 -11.73 -3.10 -22.75
CA TYR A 472 -11.61 -3.83 -24.01
C TYR A 472 -12.24 -5.22 -23.92
N PHE A 473 -12.00 -5.97 -22.85
CA PHE A 473 -12.58 -7.29 -22.65
C PHE A 473 -14.08 -7.23 -22.53
N MET A 474 -14.63 -6.28 -21.77
CA MET A 474 -16.08 -6.11 -21.64
C MET A 474 -16.76 -5.75 -22.98
N MET A 475 -16.06 -5.05 -23.87
CA MET A 475 -16.63 -4.64 -25.16
C MET A 475 -16.49 -5.71 -26.24
N HIS A 476 -15.61 -6.70 -26.09
CA HIS A 476 -15.29 -7.66 -27.14
C HIS A 476 -15.44 -9.10 -26.65
N GLN A 477 -16.06 -9.94 -27.49
CA GLN A 477 -16.27 -11.35 -27.22
C GLN A 477 -15.67 -12.20 -28.35
N GLY A 478 -15.29 -13.44 -28.04
CA GLY A 478 -14.72 -14.36 -29.02
C GLY A 478 -13.35 -13.92 -29.52
N LEU A 479 -12.57 -13.28 -28.67
CA LEU A 479 -11.23 -12.80 -29.00
C LEU A 479 -10.30 -13.96 -29.39
N ASP A 480 -9.43 -13.72 -30.36
CA ASP A 480 -8.39 -14.67 -30.80
C ASP A 480 -7.09 -13.94 -31.13
N ALA A 481 -6.01 -14.63 -30.95
CA ALA A 481 -4.67 -14.15 -31.33
C ALA A 481 -3.76 -15.34 -31.69
N HIS A 482 -2.81 -15.09 -32.54
CA HIS A 482 -1.87 -16.08 -33.01
C HIS A 482 -0.45 -15.53 -32.93
N VAL A 483 0.53 -16.43 -32.84
CA VAL A 483 1.94 -16.07 -33.09
C VAL A 483 2.07 -15.74 -34.57
N GLU A 484 2.47 -14.52 -34.91
CA GLU A 484 2.51 -13.97 -36.25
C GLU A 484 3.93 -13.78 -36.79
N GLY A 485 4.95 -14.06 -35.96
CA GLY A 485 6.36 -13.82 -36.28
C GLY A 485 6.73 -12.33 -36.12
N ARG A 486 6.09 -11.62 -35.16
CA ARG A 486 6.45 -10.23 -34.81
C ARG A 486 7.88 -10.16 -34.30
N LEU A 487 8.30 -11.19 -33.55
CA LEU A 487 9.65 -11.41 -33.11
C LEU A 487 10.03 -12.88 -33.33
N GLU A 488 10.85 -13.15 -34.34
CA GLU A 488 11.34 -14.47 -34.69
C GLU A 488 12.81 -14.61 -34.27
N ILE A 489 13.09 -15.59 -33.43
CA ILE A 489 14.44 -15.89 -32.95
C ILE A 489 14.98 -17.09 -33.75
N LEU A 490 16.07 -16.86 -34.49
CA LEU A 490 16.79 -17.87 -35.25
C LEU A 490 18.03 -18.34 -34.48
N GLU A 491 18.32 -19.64 -34.53
CA GLU A 491 19.51 -20.22 -33.89
C GLU A 491 20.83 -19.78 -34.54
#